data_87fdb4601e9ea675c84430757cd1dc96
#
_entry.id   87fdb4601e9ea675c84430757cd1dc96
#
_cell.length_a   1.000
_cell.length_b   1.000
_cell.length_c   1.000
_cell.angle_alpha   90.00
_cell.angle_beta   90.00
_cell.angle_gamma   90.00
#
_symmetry.space_group_name_H-M   'P 1'
#
loop_
_entity.id
_entity.type
_entity.pdbx_description
1 polymer ?
#
loop_
_entity_poly.entity_id
_entity_poly.type
_entity_poly.pdbx_seq_one_letter_code
_entity_poly.pdbx_strand_id
1 'polypeptide(L)'
;MQQEQVKRVLDVQLSSFETKYLGLPTPSGRMKKEKFQSLKERLGKRLTDYSEKSLSSGAKEVLIKAVAQALPTYNMSVFHIPEGICDDLTSLVRNFWWGSENGRRKVAWVAWEQTIQKKCCGGLGFKDMSLFNQALLARQAWCLI
;
A
#
# COMPACT_ATOMS: atom_id res chain seq x y z
N MET A 1 1.63 -28.21 25.77
CA MET A 1 0.78 -29.35 26.05
C MET A 1 -0.60 -29.28 25.38
N GLN A 2 -1.39 -28.25 25.49
CA GLN A 2 -2.73 -28.19 24.87
C GLN A 2 -2.72 -28.20 23.33
N GLN A 3 -1.76 -27.58 22.68
CA GLN A 3 -1.68 -27.57 21.21
C GLN A 3 -1.40 -28.96 20.60
N GLU A 4 -0.64 -29.79 21.25
CA GLU A 4 -0.36 -31.17 20.76
C GLU A 4 -1.56 -32.10 20.89
N GLN A 5 -2.35 -31.93 21.94
CA GLN A 5 -3.59 -32.68 22.10
C GLN A 5 -4.63 -32.31 21.03
N VAL A 6 -4.77 -31.01 20.74
CA VAL A 6 -5.67 -30.54 19.68
C VAL A 6 -5.25 -31.04 18.30
N LYS A 7 -3.95 -31.08 18.01
CA LYS A 7 -3.42 -31.62 16.75
C LYS A 7 -3.75 -33.10 16.57
N ARG A 8 -3.65 -33.92 17.64
CA ARG A 8 -3.99 -35.35 17.58
C ARG A 8 -5.48 -35.60 17.38
N VAL A 9 -6.32 -34.77 18.00
CA VAL A 9 -7.78 -34.92 17.89
C VAL A 9 -8.28 -34.48 16.50
N LEU A 10 -7.64 -33.49 15.89
CA LEU A 10 -8.04 -32.93 14.57
C LEU A 10 -7.30 -33.59 13.40
N ASP A 11 -6.37 -34.52 13.65
CA ASP A 11 -5.51 -35.17 12.64
C ASP A 11 -4.82 -34.19 11.68
N VAL A 12 -4.42 -33.01 12.21
CA VAL A 12 -3.78 -31.96 11.44
C VAL A 12 -2.27 -32.13 11.49
N GLN A 13 -1.68 -32.61 10.40
CA GLN A 13 -0.24 -32.85 10.31
C GLN A 13 0.58 -31.57 10.11
N LEU A 14 -0.03 -30.47 9.62
CA LEU A 14 0.64 -29.21 9.36
C LEU A 14 0.49 -28.24 10.52
N SER A 15 1.61 -27.94 11.16
CA SER A 15 1.70 -26.96 12.28
C SER A 15 2.18 -25.58 11.86
N SER A 16 2.39 -25.33 10.57
CA SER A 16 2.79 -24.03 10.07
C SER A 16 1.56 -23.25 9.59
N PHE A 17 1.23 -22.16 10.28
CA PHE A 17 0.31 -21.19 9.72
C PHE A 17 0.87 -20.68 8.40
N GLU A 18 0.10 -20.75 7.35
CA GLU A 18 0.46 -20.07 6.10
C GLU A 18 0.75 -18.61 6.39
N THR A 19 1.87 -18.11 5.87
CA THR A 19 2.29 -16.71 6.07
C THR A 19 1.33 -15.71 5.44
N LYS A 20 0.47 -16.18 4.53
CA LYS A 20 -0.55 -15.38 3.83
C LYS A 20 -1.86 -16.13 3.76
N TYR A 21 -2.95 -15.44 4.08
CA TYR A 21 -4.31 -15.92 3.89
C TYR A 21 -5.05 -14.97 2.94
N LEU A 22 -5.56 -15.47 1.82
CA LEU A 22 -6.19 -14.67 0.75
C LEU A 22 -5.33 -13.48 0.28
N GLY A 23 -4.01 -13.67 0.25
CA GLY A 23 -3.06 -12.60 -0.14
C GLY A 23 -2.74 -11.59 0.96
N LEU A 24 -3.40 -11.67 2.11
CA LEU A 24 -3.13 -10.87 3.30
C LEU A 24 -2.10 -11.56 4.22
N PRO A 25 -1.24 -10.79 4.90
CA PRO A 25 -0.37 -11.35 5.91
C PRO A 25 -1.20 -11.90 7.09
N THR A 26 -0.86 -13.09 7.58
CA THR A 26 -1.56 -13.69 8.72
C THR A 26 -1.34 -12.84 9.98
N PRO A 27 -2.40 -12.49 10.74
CA PRO A 27 -2.29 -11.70 11.96
C PRO A 27 -1.67 -12.53 13.08
N SER A 28 -0.35 -12.68 13.09
CA SER A 28 0.40 -13.32 14.16
C SER A 28 1.21 -12.28 14.93
N GLY A 29 0.73 -11.87 16.10
CA GLY A 29 1.37 -10.83 16.92
C GLY A 29 1.28 -9.42 16.33
N ARG A 30 2.21 -8.53 16.76
CA ARG A 30 2.26 -7.14 16.28
C ARG A 30 2.58 -7.08 14.78
N MET A 31 1.78 -6.32 14.03
CA MET A 31 1.96 -6.13 12.58
C MET A 31 3.20 -5.27 12.32
N LYS A 32 4.33 -5.92 12.06
CA LYS A 32 5.61 -5.28 11.76
C LYS A 32 5.71 -4.90 10.28
N LYS A 33 6.63 -3.96 9.98
CA LYS A 33 6.91 -3.48 8.62
C LYS A 33 7.24 -4.61 7.63
N GLU A 34 7.93 -5.65 8.08
CA GLU A 34 8.34 -6.78 7.24
C GLU A 34 7.17 -7.49 6.56
N LYS A 35 6.01 -7.56 7.25
CA LYS A 35 4.80 -8.19 6.70
C LYS A 35 4.22 -7.47 5.49
N PHE A 36 4.49 -6.16 5.37
CA PHE A 36 4.01 -5.33 4.25
C PHE A 36 5.09 -5.08 3.18
N GLN A 37 6.29 -5.66 3.34
CA GLN A 37 7.37 -5.49 2.38
C GLN A 37 6.96 -5.99 0.98
N SER A 38 6.26 -7.11 0.91
CA SER A 38 5.75 -7.65 -0.37
C SER A 38 4.77 -6.70 -1.08
N LEU A 39 4.02 -5.88 -0.33
CA LEU A 39 3.14 -4.86 -0.88
C LEU A 39 3.95 -3.73 -1.54
N LYS A 40 4.97 -3.24 -0.83
CA LYS A 40 5.91 -2.24 -1.34
C LYS A 40 6.63 -2.72 -2.61
N GLU A 41 7.12 -3.96 -2.62
CA GLU A 41 7.80 -4.55 -3.77
C GLU A 41 6.86 -4.68 -4.98
N ARG A 42 5.62 -5.14 -4.77
CA ARG A 42 4.61 -5.24 -5.84
C ARG A 42 4.28 -3.89 -6.45
N LEU A 43 4.12 -2.86 -5.61
CA LEU A 43 3.89 -1.50 -6.10
C LEU A 43 5.10 -0.97 -6.85
N GLY A 44 6.30 -1.13 -6.27
CA GLY A 44 7.56 -0.70 -6.89
C GLY A 44 7.74 -1.32 -8.27
N LYS A 45 7.59 -2.65 -8.39
CA LYS A 45 7.69 -3.36 -9.67
C LYS A 45 6.69 -2.82 -10.71
N ARG A 46 5.42 -2.66 -10.32
CA ARG A 46 4.40 -2.10 -11.22
C ARG A 46 4.75 -0.70 -11.71
N LEU A 47 5.19 0.18 -10.81
CA LEU A 47 5.56 1.54 -11.19
C LEU A 47 6.83 1.57 -12.06
N THR A 48 7.79 0.67 -11.84
CA THR A 48 8.99 0.53 -12.69
C THR A 48 8.59 0.10 -14.10
N ASP A 49 7.76 -0.94 -14.25
CA ASP A 49 7.28 -1.42 -15.54
C ASP A 49 6.59 -0.31 -16.37
N TYR A 50 5.92 0.63 -15.69
CA TYR A 50 5.29 1.79 -16.35
C TYR A 50 6.26 2.95 -16.56
N SER A 51 7.29 3.11 -15.73
CA SER A 51 8.26 4.22 -15.85
C SER A 51 9.16 4.10 -17.09
N GLU A 52 9.37 2.89 -17.59
CA GLU A 52 10.09 2.62 -18.83
C GLU A 52 9.35 3.14 -20.08
N LYS A 53 8.03 3.38 -19.95
CA LYS A 53 7.21 3.93 -21.01
C LYS A 53 7.22 5.46 -20.94
N SER A 54 7.35 6.11 -22.08
CA SER A 54 7.23 7.57 -22.18
C SER A 54 5.76 7.99 -21.98
N LEU A 55 5.38 8.26 -20.74
CA LEU A 55 4.02 8.59 -20.36
C LEU A 55 3.83 10.09 -20.20
N SER A 56 2.72 10.61 -20.72
CA SER A 56 2.29 11.99 -20.45
C SER A 56 1.90 12.18 -18.98
N SER A 57 1.89 13.42 -18.50
CA SER A 57 1.49 13.72 -17.12
C SER A 57 0.06 13.24 -16.81
N GLY A 58 -0.87 13.37 -17.76
CA GLY A 58 -2.22 12.85 -17.62
C GLY A 58 -2.26 11.32 -17.48
N ALA A 59 -1.48 10.60 -18.28
CA ALA A 59 -1.38 9.15 -18.17
C ALA A 59 -0.80 8.72 -16.81
N LYS A 60 0.21 9.42 -16.31
CA LYS A 60 0.77 9.19 -14.97
C LYS A 60 -0.27 9.44 -13.87
N GLU A 61 -1.07 10.50 -13.96
CA GLU A 61 -2.14 10.79 -13.00
C GLU A 61 -3.15 9.64 -12.96
N VAL A 62 -3.60 9.16 -14.12
CA VAL A 62 -4.54 8.03 -14.20
C VAL A 62 -3.93 6.77 -13.59
N LEU A 63 -2.69 6.43 -13.92
CA LEU A 63 -2.01 5.26 -13.37
C LEU A 63 -1.83 5.33 -11.85
N ILE A 64 -1.47 6.49 -11.32
CA ILE A 64 -1.36 6.68 -9.87
C ILE A 64 -2.71 6.38 -9.21
N LYS A 65 -3.80 6.98 -9.73
CA LYS A 65 -5.14 6.81 -9.15
C LYS A 65 -5.69 5.40 -9.33
N ALA A 66 -5.57 4.82 -10.51
CA ALA A 66 -6.16 3.53 -10.85
C ALA A 66 -5.34 2.33 -10.37
N VAL A 67 -4.03 2.45 -10.29
CA VAL A 67 -3.13 1.33 -9.94
C VAL A 67 -2.43 1.55 -8.62
N ALA A 68 -1.67 2.65 -8.50
CA ALA A 68 -0.81 2.83 -7.34
C ALA A 68 -1.60 3.02 -6.03
N GLN A 69 -2.71 3.74 -6.08
CA GLN A 69 -3.59 3.96 -4.92
C GLN A 69 -4.61 2.84 -4.71
N ALA A 70 -4.92 2.06 -5.74
CA ALA A 70 -5.84 0.91 -5.63
C ALA A 70 -5.15 -0.34 -5.06
N LEU A 71 -3.88 -0.56 -5.40
CA LEU A 71 -3.15 -1.77 -5.03
C LEU A 71 -3.06 -1.98 -3.50
N PRO A 72 -2.74 -0.97 -2.66
CA PRO A 72 -2.70 -1.14 -1.22
C PRO A 72 -4.08 -1.14 -0.55
N THR A 73 -5.14 -0.73 -1.24
CA THR A 73 -6.49 -0.52 -0.65
C THR A 73 -7.02 -1.75 0.06
N TYR A 74 -6.82 -2.95 -0.50
CA TYR A 74 -7.26 -4.19 0.11
C TYR A 74 -6.57 -4.45 1.47
N ASN A 75 -5.26 -4.28 1.53
CA ASN A 75 -4.52 -4.43 2.79
C ASN A 75 -4.89 -3.33 3.80
N MET A 76 -5.06 -2.10 3.31
CA MET A 76 -5.44 -0.94 4.12
C MET A 76 -6.85 -1.03 4.68
N SER A 77 -7.75 -1.76 4.03
CA SER A 77 -9.12 -1.94 4.54
C SER A 77 -9.19 -2.93 5.71
N VAL A 78 -8.20 -3.80 5.88
CA VAL A 78 -8.17 -4.84 6.92
C VAL A 78 -7.19 -4.51 8.04
N PHE A 79 -6.05 -3.90 7.71
CA PHE A 79 -4.96 -3.66 8.66
C PHE A 79 -4.63 -2.17 8.80
N HIS A 80 -4.29 -1.79 10.02
CA HIS A 80 -3.61 -0.52 10.26
C HIS A 80 -2.16 -0.66 9.79
N ILE A 81 -1.82 -0.02 8.68
CA ILE A 81 -0.49 -0.08 8.09
C ILE A 81 0.44 0.89 8.86
N PRO A 82 1.64 0.45 9.25
CA PRO A 82 2.61 1.32 9.91
C PRO A 82 2.95 2.56 9.05
N GLU A 83 3.05 3.74 9.67
CA GLU A 83 3.35 5.01 8.98
C GLU A 83 4.56 4.92 8.06
N GLY A 84 5.65 4.28 8.51
CA GLY A 84 6.84 4.14 7.67
C GLY A 84 6.62 3.32 6.39
N ILE A 85 5.58 2.48 6.30
CA ILE A 85 5.18 1.83 5.04
C ILE A 85 4.35 2.78 4.19
N CYS A 86 3.45 3.55 4.81
CA CYS A 86 2.69 4.60 4.11
C CYS A 86 3.64 5.63 3.46
N ASP A 87 4.69 6.05 4.18
CA ASP A 87 5.73 6.94 3.68
C ASP A 87 6.51 6.32 2.52
N ASP A 88 6.85 5.04 2.63
CA ASP A 88 7.53 4.29 1.57
C ASP A 88 6.66 4.22 0.30
N LEU A 89 5.38 3.89 0.44
CA LEU A 89 4.42 3.85 -0.69
C LEU A 89 4.26 5.24 -1.31
N THR A 90 4.11 6.27 -0.49
CA THR A 90 4.04 7.67 -0.94
C THR A 90 5.30 8.08 -1.69
N SER A 91 6.47 7.68 -1.20
CA SER A 91 7.75 7.95 -1.85
C SER A 91 7.87 7.30 -3.21
N LEU A 92 7.38 6.06 -3.37
CA LEU A 92 7.34 5.38 -4.67
C LEU A 92 6.44 6.12 -5.67
N VAL A 93 5.24 6.54 -5.24
CA VAL A 93 4.29 7.28 -6.08
C VAL A 93 4.87 8.64 -6.47
N ARG A 94 5.48 9.37 -5.53
CA ARG A 94 6.13 10.65 -5.78
C ARG A 94 7.28 10.53 -6.78
N ASN A 95 8.11 9.49 -6.64
CA ASN A 95 9.20 9.24 -7.56
C ASN A 95 8.70 8.92 -8.98
N PHE A 96 7.61 8.17 -9.09
CA PHE A 96 6.98 7.87 -10.37
C PHE A 96 6.38 9.14 -11.02
N TRP A 97 5.73 10.00 -10.22
CA TRP A 97 5.14 11.24 -10.72
C TRP A 97 6.19 12.18 -11.32
N TRP A 98 7.22 12.49 -10.54
CA TRP A 98 8.28 13.41 -10.97
C TRP A 98 9.25 12.76 -11.96
N GLY A 99 9.38 11.47 -11.92
CA GLY A 99 10.32 10.69 -12.73
C GLY A 99 11.72 10.66 -12.14
N SER A 100 12.54 9.79 -12.73
CA SER A 100 13.98 9.73 -12.49
C SER A 100 14.71 9.79 -13.83
N GLU A 101 15.87 10.40 -13.84
CA GLU A 101 16.75 10.46 -15.01
C GLU A 101 18.14 10.02 -14.58
N ASN A 102 18.70 9.01 -15.24
CA ASN A 102 20.01 8.43 -14.90
C ASN A 102 20.14 7.99 -13.41
N GLY A 103 19.07 7.42 -12.85
CA GLY A 103 19.03 6.99 -11.43
C GLY A 103 18.93 8.12 -10.40
N ARG A 104 18.89 9.37 -10.84
CA ARG A 104 18.69 10.54 -9.95
C ARG A 104 17.23 10.99 -10.01
N ARG A 105 16.68 11.34 -8.84
CA ARG A 105 15.33 11.91 -8.76
C ARG A 105 15.30 13.27 -9.46
N LYS A 106 14.29 13.49 -10.30
CA LYS A 106 14.03 14.84 -10.84
C LYS A 106 13.55 15.75 -9.73
N VAL A 107 13.79 17.04 -9.92
CA VAL A 107 13.34 18.09 -8.97
C VAL A 107 11.82 18.09 -8.89
N ALA A 108 11.29 18.04 -7.67
CA ALA A 108 9.87 18.24 -7.43
C ALA A 108 9.57 19.74 -7.47
N TRP A 109 8.81 20.17 -8.48
CA TRP A 109 8.43 21.58 -8.66
C TRP A 109 7.38 22.06 -7.67
N VAL A 110 6.62 21.14 -7.08
CA VAL A 110 5.51 21.41 -6.18
C VAL A 110 5.60 20.48 -4.98
N ALA A 111 5.30 21.00 -3.79
CA ALA A 111 5.24 20.21 -2.57
C ALA A 111 4.20 19.08 -2.71
N TRP A 112 4.49 17.91 -2.13
CA TRP A 112 3.61 16.74 -2.24
C TRP A 112 2.24 17.01 -1.63
N GLU A 113 2.19 17.75 -0.54
CA GLU A 113 0.98 18.17 0.17
C GLU A 113 0.02 18.94 -0.74
N GLN A 114 0.54 19.71 -1.68
CA GLN A 114 -0.26 20.43 -2.66
C GLN A 114 -0.84 19.50 -3.72
N THR A 115 -0.13 18.44 -4.11
CA THR A 115 -0.64 17.43 -5.05
C THR A 115 -1.79 16.61 -4.49
N ILE A 116 -1.86 16.43 -3.16
CA ILE A 116 -2.93 15.73 -2.44
C ILE A 116 -4.23 16.53 -2.44
N GLN A 117 -4.16 17.85 -2.52
CA GLN A 117 -5.35 18.71 -2.49
C GLN A 117 -6.30 18.40 -3.65
N LYS A 118 -7.57 18.77 -3.46
CA LYS A 118 -8.61 18.62 -4.50
C LYS A 118 -8.27 19.43 -5.73
N LYS A 119 -8.71 18.97 -6.90
CA LYS A 119 -8.51 19.69 -8.18
C LYS A 119 -9.06 21.11 -8.18
N CYS A 120 -10.18 21.35 -7.51
CA CYS A 120 -10.74 22.69 -7.36
C CYS A 120 -9.85 23.66 -6.55
N CYS A 121 -8.92 23.12 -5.75
CA CYS A 121 -7.96 23.86 -4.95
C CYS A 121 -6.54 23.85 -5.57
N GLY A 122 -6.42 23.50 -6.86
CA GLY A 122 -5.14 23.45 -7.57
C GLY A 122 -4.30 22.20 -7.35
N GLY A 123 -4.82 21.20 -6.65
CA GLY A 123 -4.17 19.90 -6.46
C GLY A 123 -4.49 18.90 -7.56
N LEU A 124 -3.92 17.70 -7.47
CA LEU A 124 -4.20 16.57 -8.36
C LEU A 124 -5.20 15.59 -7.77
N GLY A 125 -5.52 15.72 -6.49
CA GLY A 125 -6.42 14.83 -5.75
C GLY A 125 -5.81 13.44 -5.51
N PHE A 126 -4.51 13.37 -5.30
CA PHE A 126 -3.85 12.16 -4.84
C PHE A 126 -4.25 11.88 -3.38
N LYS A 127 -4.29 10.61 -3.01
CA LYS A 127 -4.65 10.21 -1.65
C LYS A 127 -3.41 10.28 -0.75
N ASP A 128 -3.59 10.83 0.44
CA ASP A 128 -2.69 10.58 1.56
C ASP A 128 -2.88 9.14 2.03
N MET A 129 -1.82 8.33 1.99
CA MET A 129 -1.91 6.89 2.28
C MET A 129 -2.25 6.63 3.74
N SER A 130 -1.75 7.45 4.68
CA SER A 130 -2.03 7.31 6.10
C SER A 130 -3.48 7.65 6.43
N LEU A 131 -3.95 8.81 6.01
CA LEU A 131 -5.34 9.24 6.20
C LEU A 131 -6.33 8.30 5.48
N PHE A 132 -5.95 7.81 4.30
CA PHE A 132 -6.79 6.87 3.55
C PHE A 132 -6.93 5.53 4.27
N ASN A 133 -5.85 5.00 4.85
CA ASN A 133 -5.91 3.80 5.68
C ASN A 133 -6.82 3.99 6.90
N GLN A 134 -6.70 5.10 7.61
CA GLN A 134 -7.58 5.42 8.74
C GLN A 134 -9.05 5.51 8.31
N ALA A 135 -9.35 6.16 7.20
CA ALA A 135 -10.70 6.28 6.68
C ALA A 135 -11.32 4.92 6.30
N LEU A 136 -10.54 4.02 5.69
CA LEU A 136 -11.00 2.67 5.36
C LEU A 136 -11.31 1.84 6.61
N LEU A 137 -10.48 1.93 7.65
CA LEU A 137 -10.72 1.24 8.92
C LEU A 137 -11.92 1.85 9.67
N ALA A 138 -12.05 3.17 9.69
CA ALA A 138 -13.19 3.86 10.28
C ALA A 138 -14.51 3.46 9.59
N ARG A 139 -14.50 3.31 8.26
CA ARG A 139 -15.67 2.81 7.52
C ARG A 139 -16.09 1.42 7.99
N GLN A 140 -15.14 0.51 8.24
CA GLN A 140 -15.47 -0.82 8.75
C GLN A 140 -16.08 -0.77 10.16
N ALA A 141 -15.49 0.03 11.05
CA ALA A 141 -16.03 0.24 12.38
C ALA A 141 -17.47 0.81 12.33
N TRP A 142 -17.73 1.76 11.44
CA TRP A 142 -19.06 2.33 11.22
C TRP A 142 -20.10 1.30 10.76
N CYS A 143 -19.71 0.30 9.98
CA CYS A 143 -20.62 -0.76 9.53
C CYS A 143 -20.99 -1.77 10.64
N LEU A 144 -20.32 -1.72 11.80
CA LEU A 144 -20.56 -2.60 12.96
C LEU A 144 -21.48 -1.95 14.01
N ILE A 145 -21.78 -0.65 13.89
CA ILE A 145 -22.67 0.11 14.74
C ILE A 145 -24.07 0.20 14.10
#